data_40a2fefa8c7c590151e0531739976c0c
#
_entry.id   40a2fefa8c7c590151e0531739976c0c
#
_cell.length_a   1.000
_cell.length_b   1.000
_cell.length_c   1.000
_cell.angle_alpha   90.00
_cell.angle_beta   90.00
_cell.angle_gamma   90.00
#
_symmetry.space_group_name_H-M   'P 1'
#
loop_
_entity.id
_entity.type
_entity.pdbx_description
1 polymer ?
#
loop_
_entity_poly.entity_id
_entity_poly.type
_entity_poly.pdbx_seq_one_letter_code
_entity_poly.pdbx_strand_id
1 'polypeptide(L)'
;TDEEISKITADNDLLVKLQGASSYYTIDIKAGSAPSGLYNNDNENKVIGATSKYQWSEDGKTWTNFTDDTVFEGDRTVSVRIGANGTTLVGSSSQCTFTTDTDTADRSYISISNVKVLAYSSAQSDNESASKSIDGNINTIWHTTYTTNSDLNRFIAYEFNKPVLLTSIDYTPRQTGNFNGVFTKCSVYTSKDGTNWTKAGTATWASDRTKKTVNLDTPVYTKYVKVVGDEAGANFGSAAMIEFYERLNSDNYDINKDNSVDNKDVALLLKYVMGVNLSSDISFENADFNGDGNIDMLDVITLK
;
A
#
# COMPACT_ATOMS: atom_id res chain seq x y z
N THR A 1 -22.85 4.83 -40.36
CA THR A 1 -23.86 4.97 -39.30
C THR A 1 -23.43 4.18 -38.06
N ASP A 2 -23.96 4.48 -36.88
CA ASP A 2 -23.67 3.76 -35.65
C ASP A 2 -23.97 2.24 -35.75
N GLU A 3 -24.96 1.88 -36.55
CA GLU A 3 -25.32 0.49 -36.85
C GLU A 3 -24.27 -0.21 -37.71
N GLU A 4 -23.59 0.48 -38.61
CA GLU A 4 -22.49 -0.08 -39.40
C GLU A 4 -21.19 -0.20 -38.56
N ILE A 5 -20.94 0.77 -37.69
CA ILE A 5 -19.80 0.74 -36.80
C ILE A 5 -19.93 -0.44 -35.78
N SER A 6 -21.15 -0.73 -35.32
CA SER A 6 -21.40 -1.87 -34.40
C SER A 6 -21.11 -3.25 -34.99
N LYS A 7 -20.99 -3.34 -36.33
CA LYS A 7 -20.69 -4.60 -37.06
C LYS A 7 -19.21 -4.82 -37.33
N ILE A 8 -18.34 -3.84 -36.98
CA ILE A 8 -16.90 -4.00 -37.15
C ILE A 8 -16.41 -4.90 -36.01
N THR A 9 -15.88 -6.05 -36.35
CA THR A 9 -15.28 -7.02 -35.40
C THR A 9 -13.83 -7.27 -35.80
N ALA A 10 -13.06 -7.87 -34.92
CA ALA A 10 -11.65 -8.18 -35.16
C ALA A 10 -11.40 -9.14 -36.34
N ASP A 11 -12.45 -9.82 -36.82
CA ASP A 11 -12.35 -10.74 -37.96
C ASP A 11 -12.73 -10.05 -39.29
N ASN A 12 -13.08 -8.78 -39.25
CA ASN A 12 -13.54 -8.01 -40.44
C ASN A 12 -12.61 -6.81 -40.68
N ASP A 13 -11.81 -6.91 -41.72
CA ASP A 13 -11.04 -5.76 -42.21
C ASP A 13 -11.98 -4.64 -42.72
N LEU A 14 -11.62 -3.40 -42.37
CA LEU A 14 -12.32 -2.23 -42.86
C LEU A 14 -11.77 -1.85 -44.26
N LEU A 15 -12.62 -1.97 -45.30
CA LEU A 15 -12.29 -1.54 -46.64
C LEU A 15 -12.67 -0.07 -46.84
N VAL A 16 -11.67 0.78 -47.02
CA VAL A 16 -11.86 2.24 -47.26
C VAL A 16 -11.51 2.57 -48.69
N LYS A 17 -12.40 3.27 -49.38
CA LYS A 17 -12.15 3.78 -50.73
C LYS A 17 -12.27 5.30 -50.73
N LEU A 18 -11.21 5.98 -51.14
CA LEU A 18 -11.28 7.41 -51.36
C LEU A 18 -12.13 7.72 -52.61
N GLN A 19 -12.84 8.83 -52.58
CA GLN A 19 -13.64 9.26 -53.73
C GLN A 19 -12.76 9.47 -54.97
N GLY A 20 -13.09 8.76 -56.06
CA GLY A 20 -12.28 8.77 -57.27
C GLY A 20 -11.14 7.75 -57.37
N ALA A 21 -10.84 7.02 -56.31
CA ALA A 21 -9.85 5.94 -56.36
C ALA A 21 -10.40 4.68 -57.06
N SER A 22 -9.53 3.94 -57.73
CA SER A 22 -9.90 2.68 -58.41
C SER A 22 -9.90 1.46 -57.47
N SER A 23 -9.19 1.54 -56.35
CA SER A 23 -9.00 0.44 -55.42
C SER A 23 -9.41 0.81 -53.98
N TYR A 24 -9.63 -0.22 -53.17
CA TYR A 24 -9.83 -0.10 -51.71
C TYR A 24 -8.51 -0.19 -50.98
N TYR A 25 -8.44 0.48 -49.84
CA TYR A 25 -7.42 0.28 -48.82
C TYR A 25 -8.01 -0.60 -47.72
N THR A 26 -7.29 -1.65 -47.34
CA THR A 26 -7.67 -2.53 -46.23
C THR A 26 -7.05 -2.00 -44.94
N ILE A 27 -7.89 -1.82 -43.93
CA ILE A 27 -7.45 -1.54 -42.56
C ILE A 27 -7.66 -2.81 -41.73
N ASP A 28 -6.58 -3.40 -41.30
CA ASP A 28 -6.59 -4.61 -40.44
C ASP A 28 -7.12 -4.25 -39.03
N ILE A 29 -8.29 -4.79 -38.69
CA ILE A 29 -8.94 -4.57 -37.40
C ILE A 29 -8.52 -5.70 -36.43
N LYS A 30 -7.90 -5.34 -35.32
CA LYS A 30 -7.38 -6.28 -34.31
C LYS A 30 -8.29 -6.38 -33.10
N ALA A 31 -8.40 -7.58 -32.56
CA ALA A 31 -9.09 -7.81 -31.30
C ALA A 31 -8.36 -7.11 -30.14
N GLY A 32 -9.10 -6.48 -29.25
CA GLY A 32 -8.55 -5.98 -28.00
C GLY A 32 -8.33 -7.11 -26.99
N SER A 33 -7.31 -6.97 -26.18
CA SER A 33 -6.97 -7.91 -25.12
C SER A 33 -7.73 -7.59 -23.84
N ALA A 34 -7.99 -8.61 -23.02
CA ALA A 34 -8.43 -8.41 -21.63
C ALA A 34 -7.34 -7.69 -20.82
N PRO A 35 -7.70 -6.95 -19.76
CA PRO A 35 -6.75 -6.41 -18.83
C PRO A 35 -5.89 -7.51 -18.20
N SER A 36 -4.60 -7.26 -18.04
CA SER A 36 -3.69 -8.17 -17.36
C SER A 36 -2.71 -7.39 -16.50
N GLY A 37 -2.22 -8.01 -15.40
CA GLY A 37 -1.30 -7.37 -14.48
C GLY A 37 -1.92 -6.26 -13.64
N LEU A 38 -3.26 -6.18 -13.61
CA LEU A 38 -3.99 -5.27 -12.75
C LEU A 38 -4.32 -5.95 -11.42
N TYR A 39 -4.33 -5.15 -10.39
CA TYR A 39 -4.68 -5.57 -9.05
C TYR A 39 -5.43 -4.45 -8.32
N ASN A 40 -6.56 -4.73 -7.66
CA ASN A 40 -7.21 -3.74 -6.84
C ASN A 40 -6.63 -3.74 -5.42
N ASN A 41 -6.11 -2.61 -5.02
CA ASN A 41 -5.68 -2.35 -3.65
C ASN A 41 -6.81 -1.57 -2.95
N ASP A 42 -7.58 -2.29 -2.14
CA ASP A 42 -8.76 -1.77 -1.46
C ASP A 42 -8.40 -0.68 -0.44
N ASN A 43 -7.30 -0.87 0.31
CA ASN A 43 -6.84 0.12 1.29
C ASN A 43 -6.34 1.45 0.66
N GLU A 44 -5.85 1.42 -0.58
CA GLU A 44 -5.47 2.62 -1.34
C GLU A 44 -6.61 3.11 -2.24
N ASN A 45 -7.71 2.36 -2.30
CA ASN A 45 -8.85 2.62 -3.19
C ASN A 45 -8.42 2.76 -4.66
N LYS A 46 -7.42 1.98 -5.10
CA LYS A 46 -6.79 2.09 -6.42
C LYS A 46 -6.69 0.76 -7.15
N VAL A 47 -6.74 0.84 -8.48
CA VAL A 47 -6.35 -0.26 -9.36
C VAL A 47 -4.86 -0.12 -9.70
N ILE A 48 -4.03 -0.90 -9.04
CA ILE A 48 -2.58 -0.90 -9.24
C ILE A 48 -2.24 -1.48 -10.62
N GLY A 49 -1.29 -0.85 -11.32
CA GLY A 49 -0.90 -1.22 -12.67
C GLY A 49 -1.78 -0.59 -13.76
N ALA A 50 -2.87 0.09 -13.41
CA ALA A 50 -3.67 0.84 -14.35
C ALA A 50 -2.91 2.11 -14.80
N THR A 51 -2.95 2.38 -16.10
CA THR A 51 -2.36 3.56 -16.74
C THR A 51 -3.40 4.18 -17.67
N SER A 52 -3.10 5.29 -18.31
CA SER A 52 -4.01 5.97 -19.24
C SER A 52 -4.48 5.11 -20.45
N LYS A 53 -3.87 3.96 -20.69
CA LYS A 53 -4.35 2.98 -21.68
C LYS A 53 -5.59 2.20 -21.24
N TYR A 54 -5.87 2.20 -19.92
CA TYR A 54 -7.04 1.54 -19.36
C TYR A 54 -8.19 2.52 -19.19
N GLN A 55 -9.40 1.98 -19.20
CA GLN A 55 -10.65 2.68 -18.93
C GLN A 55 -11.41 1.95 -17.83
N TRP A 56 -12.15 2.70 -17.04
CA TRP A 56 -13.05 2.16 -16.02
C TRP A 56 -14.49 2.63 -16.23
N SER A 57 -15.42 1.86 -15.70
CA SER A 57 -16.86 2.13 -15.78
C SER A 57 -17.60 1.48 -14.62
N GLU A 58 -18.55 2.16 -14.02
CA GLU A 58 -19.48 1.61 -13.02
C GLU A 58 -20.71 0.95 -13.68
N ASP A 59 -21.16 1.46 -14.83
CA ASP A 59 -22.38 1.04 -15.51
C ASP A 59 -22.14 0.13 -16.73
N GLY A 60 -20.89 -0.12 -17.08
CA GLY A 60 -20.48 -0.87 -18.27
C GLY A 60 -20.77 -0.14 -19.61
N LYS A 61 -21.25 1.10 -19.58
CA LYS A 61 -21.64 1.90 -20.76
C LYS A 61 -20.78 3.14 -20.91
N THR A 62 -20.63 3.90 -19.84
CA THR A 62 -19.83 5.13 -19.82
C THR A 62 -18.42 4.79 -19.33
N TRP A 63 -17.41 5.08 -20.15
CA TRP A 63 -16.02 4.69 -19.87
C TRP A 63 -15.13 5.92 -19.73
N THR A 64 -14.36 5.95 -18.65
CA THR A 64 -13.42 7.02 -18.31
C THR A 64 -12.00 6.49 -18.31
N ASN A 65 -11.05 7.25 -18.84
CA ASN A 65 -9.63 6.86 -18.79
C ASN A 65 -9.09 6.97 -17.37
N PHE A 66 -8.21 6.05 -17.00
CA PHE A 66 -7.45 6.17 -15.75
C PHE A 66 -6.50 7.37 -15.80
N THR A 67 -6.35 8.00 -14.64
CA THR A 67 -5.30 8.98 -14.34
C THR A 67 -4.58 8.53 -13.07
N ASP A 68 -3.44 9.14 -12.75
CA ASP A 68 -2.68 8.81 -11.52
C ASP A 68 -3.48 9.12 -10.25
N ASP A 69 -4.46 10.05 -10.33
CA ASP A 69 -5.34 10.46 -9.24
C ASP A 69 -6.64 9.64 -9.16
N THR A 70 -6.82 8.62 -10.02
CA THR A 70 -8.06 7.82 -10.01
C THR A 70 -8.13 6.98 -8.74
N VAL A 71 -9.15 7.23 -7.91
CA VAL A 71 -9.47 6.50 -6.67
C VAL A 71 -10.94 6.09 -6.66
N PHE A 72 -11.28 5.03 -5.90
CA PHE A 72 -12.60 4.42 -5.85
C PHE A 72 -13.06 4.24 -4.39
N GLU A 73 -13.42 5.32 -3.74
CA GLU A 73 -13.82 5.30 -2.34
C GLU A 73 -15.21 4.71 -2.12
N GLY A 74 -15.38 4.01 -0.98
CA GLY A 74 -16.64 3.41 -0.56
C GLY A 74 -17.00 2.13 -1.32
N ASP A 75 -18.11 1.52 -0.94
CA ASP A 75 -18.57 0.26 -1.53
C ASP A 75 -18.94 0.45 -3.00
N ARG A 76 -18.12 -0.09 -3.90
CA ARG A 76 -18.39 -0.06 -5.34
C ARG A 76 -17.68 -1.15 -6.12
N THR A 77 -18.20 -1.49 -7.27
CA THR A 77 -17.57 -2.37 -8.23
C THR A 77 -17.42 -1.64 -9.56
N VAL A 78 -16.21 -1.60 -10.09
CA VAL A 78 -15.90 -0.99 -11.38
C VAL A 78 -15.45 -2.05 -12.37
N SER A 79 -15.89 -1.92 -13.61
CA SER A 79 -15.38 -2.68 -14.75
C SER A 79 -14.16 -1.96 -15.30
N VAL A 80 -13.08 -2.68 -15.60
CA VAL A 80 -11.84 -2.15 -16.17
C VAL A 80 -11.54 -2.85 -17.48
N ARG A 81 -11.17 -2.09 -18.53
CA ARG A 81 -10.79 -2.61 -19.84
C ARG A 81 -9.58 -1.86 -20.41
N ILE A 82 -8.96 -2.45 -21.42
CA ILE A 82 -8.03 -1.71 -22.29
C ILE A 82 -8.85 -0.93 -23.31
N GLY A 83 -8.62 0.37 -23.43
CA GLY A 83 -9.27 1.23 -24.42
C GLY A 83 -8.86 0.88 -25.86
N ALA A 84 -9.66 1.27 -26.82
CA ALA A 84 -9.30 1.14 -28.23
C ALA A 84 -8.04 1.98 -28.54
N ASN A 85 -7.19 1.45 -29.42
CA ASN A 85 -5.99 2.15 -29.86
C ASN A 85 -5.70 1.87 -31.34
N GLY A 86 -5.75 2.90 -32.17
CA GLY A 86 -5.58 2.74 -33.61
C GLY A 86 -6.62 1.80 -34.20
N THR A 87 -6.18 0.69 -34.78
CA THR A 87 -7.05 -0.34 -35.36
C THR A 87 -7.37 -1.47 -34.38
N THR A 88 -6.91 -1.40 -33.12
CA THR A 88 -7.21 -2.38 -32.08
C THR A 88 -8.50 -1.97 -31.35
N LEU A 89 -9.47 -2.87 -31.32
CA LEU A 89 -10.74 -2.69 -30.63
C LEU A 89 -10.56 -2.68 -29.11
N VAL A 90 -11.59 -2.27 -28.39
CA VAL A 90 -11.62 -2.40 -26.93
C VAL A 90 -11.54 -3.88 -26.54
N GLY A 91 -10.82 -4.17 -25.45
CA GLY A 91 -10.77 -5.50 -24.87
C GLY A 91 -12.01 -5.84 -24.04
N SER A 92 -12.14 -7.11 -23.64
CA SER A 92 -13.09 -7.49 -22.58
C SER A 92 -12.73 -6.80 -21.27
N SER A 93 -13.72 -6.64 -20.37
CA SER A 93 -13.51 -6.03 -19.06
C SER A 93 -13.30 -7.08 -17.95
N SER A 94 -12.58 -6.66 -16.91
CA SER A 94 -12.49 -7.36 -15.62
C SER A 94 -13.11 -6.47 -14.54
N GLN A 95 -13.61 -7.07 -13.45
CA GLN A 95 -14.20 -6.32 -12.34
C GLN A 95 -13.19 -6.14 -11.20
N CYS A 96 -13.21 -4.96 -10.59
CA CYS A 96 -12.53 -4.61 -9.35
C CYS A 96 -13.59 -4.14 -8.35
N THR A 97 -13.58 -4.71 -7.15
CA THR A 97 -14.52 -4.34 -6.07
C THR A 97 -13.75 -3.66 -4.95
N PHE A 98 -14.29 -2.56 -4.49
CA PHE A 98 -13.78 -1.77 -3.35
C PHE A 98 -14.84 -1.79 -2.26
N THR A 99 -14.39 -1.72 -1.02
CA THR A 99 -15.24 -1.70 0.18
C THR A 99 -15.05 -0.38 0.92
N THR A 100 -16.03 -0.02 1.74
CA THR A 100 -15.88 1.14 2.62
C THR A 100 -14.74 0.88 3.61
N ASP A 101 -13.80 1.82 3.70
CA ASP A 101 -12.71 1.75 4.66
C ASP A 101 -13.25 1.63 6.08
N THR A 102 -12.69 0.69 6.83
CA THR A 102 -13.02 0.47 8.25
C THR A 102 -12.04 1.16 9.18
N ASP A 103 -11.27 2.10 8.66
CA ASP A 103 -10.33 2.88 9.45
C ASP A 103 -11.03 3.63 10.57
N THR A 104 -10.37 3.63 11.72
CA THR A 104 -10.78 4.38 12.91
C THR A 104 -9.62 5.23 13.39
N ALA A 105 -9.89 6.19 14.28
CA ALA A 105 -8.80 6.96 14.90
C ALA A 105 -7.77 6.06 15.61
N ASP A 106 -8.19 4.91 16.13
CA ASP A 106 -7.32 3.95 16.82
C ASP A 106 -6.60 2.96 15.89
N ARG A 107 -7.04 2.82 14.64
CA ARG A 107 -6.45 1.93 13.65
C ARG A 107 -6.66 2.50 12.26
N SER A 108 -5.74 3.35 11.82
CA SER A 108 -5.72 3.96 10.51
C SER A 108 -4.60 3.38 9.64
N TYR A 109 -4.91 3.09 8.39
CA TYR A 109 -3.95 2.52 7.45
C TYR A 109 -2.84 3.53 7.10
N ILE A 110 -1.60 3.06 7.14
CA ILE A 110 -0.44 3.84 6.67
C ILE A 110 -0.20 3.51 5.22
N SER A 111 -0.42 4.47 4.32
CA SER A 111 -0.18 4.29 2.89
C SER A 111 1.22 3.73 2.60
N ILE A 112 1.31 2.73 1.72
CA ILE A 112 2.58 2.12 1.29
C ILE A 112 3.54 3.13 0.66
N SER A 113 3.03 4.24 0.11
CA SER A 113 3.85 5.35 -0.39
C SER A 113 4.71 6.01 0.70
N ASN A 114 4.31 5.86 1.97
CA ASN A 114 5.01 6.38 3.15
C ASN A 114 5.95 5.34 3.79
N VAL A 115 6.11 4.17 3.17
CA VAL A 115 6.89 3.06 3.71
C VAL A 115 7.94 2.61 2.71
N LYS A 116 9.15 2.36 3.16
CA LYS A 116 10.21 1.75 2.35
C LYS A 116 10.86 0.58 3.08
N VAL A 117 11.37 -0.38 2.32
CA VAL A 117 12.18 -1.48 2.88
C VAL A 117 13.52 -0.91 3.34
N LEU A 118 13.84 -1.14 4.61
CA LEU A 118 15.12 -0.77 5.23
C LEU A 118 16.16 -1.89 5.10
N ALA A 119 15.75 -3.11 5.49
CA ALA A 119 16.61 -4.28 5.50
C ALA A 119 15.77 -5.57 5.45
N TYR A 120 16.40 -6.67 5.06
CA TYR A 120 15.75 -8.00 5.04
C TYR A 120 16.79 -9.11 5.17
N SER A 121 16.35 -10.29 5.60
CA SER A 121 17.24 -11.44 5.80
C SER A 121 17.85 -11.95 4.49
N SER A 122 17.02 -12.17 3.49
CA SER A 122 17.41 -12.56 2.13
C SER A 122 16.23 -12.39 1.17
N ALA A 123 16.50 -12.47 -0.14
CA ALA A 123 15.48 -12.55 -1.18
C ALA A 123 15.90 -13.59 -2.22
N GLN A 124 14.94 -14.33 -2.77
CA GLN A 124 15.21 -15.38 -3.75
C GLN A 124 15.65 -14.80 -5.11
N SER A 125 15.00 -13.72 -5.52
CA SER A 125 15.25 -13.05 -6.81
C SER A 125 14.64 -11.67 -6.82
N ASP A 126 14.86 -10.90 -7.86
CA ASP A 126 14.22 -9.60 -8.06
C ASP A 126 12.68 -9.71 -8.14
N ASN A 127 12.18 -10.82 -8.70
CA ASN A 127 10.74 -11.09 -8.77
C ASN A 127 10.12 -11.47 -7.42
N GLU A 128 10.93 -11.90 -6.46
CA GLU A 128 10.55 -12.23 -5.09
C GLU A 128 11.33 -11.37 -4.07
N SER A 129 11.61 -10.12 -4.44
CA SER A 129 12.35 -9.17 -3.61
C SER A 129 11.54 -8.67 -2.42
N ALA A 130 12.22 -8.13 -1.42
CA ALA A 130 11.57 -7.61 -0.21
C ALA A 130 10.55 -6.50 -0.50
N SER A 131 10.75 -5.69 -1.55
CA SER A 131 9.80 -4.66 -1.98
C SER A 131 8.44 -5.21 -2.43
N LYS A 132 8.37 -6.51 -2.79
CA LYS A 132 7.09 -7.16 -3.12
C LYS A 132 6.15 -7.30 -1.93
N SER A 133 6.66 -7.20 -0.73
CA SER A 133 5.83 -7.21 0.49
C SER A 133 5.08 -5.89 0.76
N ILE A 134 5.39 -4.83 0.02
CA ILE A 134 4.74 -3.50 0.11
C ILE A 134 4.46 -2.89 -1.27
N ASP A 135 4.30 -3.70 -2.32
CA ASP A 135 3.99 -3.20 -3.68
C ASP A 135 2.49 -3.07 -3.97
N GLY A 136 1.64 -3.33 -2.98
CA GLY A 136 0.20 -3.26 -3.10
C GLY A 136 -0.43 -4.42 -3.87
N ASN A 137 0.31 -5.47 -4.20
CA ASN A 137 -0.15 -6.57 -5.05
C ASN A 137 -0.02 -7.93 -4.35
N ILE A 138 -1.12 -8.50 -3.85
CA ILE A 138 -1.12 -9.81 -3.17
C ILE A 138 -0.75 -11.00 -4.07
N ASN A 139 -0.63 -10.80 -5.39
CA ASN A 139 -0.21 -11.84 -6.32
C ASN A 139 1.33 -11.89 -6.49
N THR A 140 2.05 -10.91 -6.00
CA THR A 140 3.52 -10.93 -5.86
C THR A 140 3.89 -11.38 -4.46
N ILE A 141 5.14 -11.77 -4.24
CA ILE A 141 5.63 -12.15 -2.91
C ILE A 141 7.07 -11.73 -2.71
N TRP A 142 7.43 -11.38 -1.49
CA TRP A 142 8.76 -11.60 -1.00
C TRP A 142 8.91 -13.05 -0.60
N HIS A 143 10.07 -13.64 -0.91
CA HIS A 143 10.45 -14.96 -0.42
C HIS A 143 11.95 -14.98 -0.12
N THR A 144 12.33 -15.57 1.01
CA THR A 144 13.74 -15.82 1.32
C THR A 144 14.39 -16.74 0.29
N THR A 145 15.71 -16.78 0.21
CA THR A 145 16.42 -17.71 -0.68
C THR A 145 15.97 -19.16 -0.45
N TYR A 146 15.89 -19.95 -1.52
CA TYR A 146 15.48 -21.36 -1.47
C TYR A 146 16.58 -22.31 -0.96
N THR A 147 17.74 -21.76 -0.64
CA THR A 147 18.79 -22.54 0.01
C THR A 147 18.39 -22.82 1.44
N THR A 148 18.23 -24.10 1.76
CA THR A 148 17.95 -24.56 3.11
C THR A 148 19.18 -24.34 4.00
N ASN A 149 19.28 -23.16 4.57
CA ASN A 149 20.16 -22.92 5.69
C ASN A 149 19.34 -23.04 6.98
N SER A 150 19.96 -23.69 7.98
CA SER A 150 19.52 -23.66 9.37
C SER A 150 19.43 -22.26 9.96
N ASP A 151 19.76 -21.24 9.20
CA ASP A 151 19.68 -19.83 9.57
C ASP A 151 18.24 -19.36 9.54
N LEU A 152 17.63 -19.38 10.72
CA LEU A 152 16.22 -19.07 10.97
C LEU A 152 15.89 -17.59 10.84
N ASN A 153 16.76 -16.78 10.22
CA ASN A 153 16.51 -15.34 10.02
C ASN A 153 15.52 -15.12 8.89
N ARG A 154 14.27 -14.88 9.25
CA ARG A 154 13.16 -14.56 8.34
C ARG A 154 12.59 -13.22 8.73
N PHE A 155 13.23 -12.14 8.31
CA PHE A 155 12.76 -10.80 8.67
C PHE A 155 12.77 -9.85 7.48
N ILE A 156 11.88 -8.87 7.55
CA ILE A 156 11.94 -7.62 6.80
C ILE A 156 11.80 -6.46 7.79
N ALA A 157 12.62 -5.43 7.62
CA ALA A 157 12.53 -4.18 8.33
C ALA A 157 12.13 -3.05 7.38
N TYR A 158 11.35 -2.12 7.87
CA TYR A 158 10.80 -1.00 7.13
C TYR A 158 11.08 0.31 7.84
N GLU A 159 11.12 1.39 7.07
CA GLU A 159 11.20 2.76 7.55
C GLU A 159 9.98 3.54 7.07
N PHE A 160 9.32 4.23 7.99
CA PHE A 160 8.27 5.20 7.69
C PHE A 160 8.86 6.55 7.29
N ASN A 161 8.19 7.31 6.41
CA ASN A 161 8.64 8.65 6.02
C ASN A 161 8.73 9.60 7.22
N LYS A 162 7.84 9.44 8.19
CA LYS A 162 7.84 10.14 9.48
C LYS A 162 7.58 9.14 10.60
N PRO A 163 7.91 9.45 11.86
CA PRO A 163 7.47 8.64 12.99
C PRO A 163 5.94 8.53 13.07
N VAL A 164 5.45 7.37 13.47
CA VAL A 164 4.02 7.04 13.57
C VAL A 164 3.72 6.38 14.92
N LEU A 165 2.51 6.53 15.43
CA LEU A 165 2.06 5.78 16.60
C LEU A 165 1.52 4.41 16.14
N LEU A 166 2.43 3.46 15.90
CA LEU A 166 2.10 2.14 15.38
C LEU A 166 1.26 1.34 16.38
N THR A 167 0.14 0.76 15.93
CA THR A 167 -0.77 -0.05 16.73
C THR A 167 -0.79 -1.51 16.34
N SER A 168 -0.66 -1.79 15.04
CA SER A 168 -0.71 -3.16 14.52
C SER A 168 -0.06 -3.24 13.14
N ILE A 169 0.22 -4.48 12.73
CA ILE A 169 0.54 -4.81 11.35
C ILE A 169 -0.39 -5.91 10.86
N ASP A 170 -0.71 -5.90 9.57
CA ASP A 170 -1.33 -7.03 8.89
C ASP A 170 -0.29 -7.74 8.02
N TYR A 171 -0.32 -9.05 8.07
CA TYR A 171 0.49 -9.95 7.25
C TYR A 171 -0.43 -10.75 6.34
N THR A 172 -0.27 -10.61 5.04
CA THR A 172 -0.96 -11.43 4.04
C THR A 172 0.03 -12.48 3.50
N PRO A 173 -0.23 -13.78 3.75
CA PRO A 173 0.59 -14.86 3.22
C PRO A 173 0.53 -14.92 1.69
N ARG A 174 1.45 -15.67 1.08
CA ARG A 174 1.37 -16.01 -0.35
C ARG A 174 0.01 -16.63 -0.70
N GLN A 175 -0.59 -16.20 -1.82
CA GLN A 175 -1.95 -16.60 -2.20
C GLN A 175 -2.01 -17.86 -3.08
N THR A 176 -0.89 -18.29 -3.63
CA THR A 176 -0.80 -19.45 -4.54
C THR A 176 0.37 -20.37 -4.20
N GLY A 177 0.42 -21.54 -4.78
CA GLY A 177 1.51 -22.50 -4.59
C GLY A 177 1.42 -23.28 -3.28
N ASN A 178 2.55 -23.70 -2.73
CA ASN A 178 2.66 -24.38 -1.42
C ASN A 178 2.66 -23.37 -0.26
N PHE A 179 2.79 -23.86 0.97
CA PHE A 179 2.84 -23.04 2.19
C PHE A 179 4.29 -22.72 2.65
N ASN A 180 5.29 -22.93 1.77
CA ASN A 180 6.67 -22.57 2.13
C ASN A 180 6.78 -21.09 2.43
N GLY A 181 7.36 -20.76 3.56
CA GLY A 181 7.55 -19.40 4.02
C GLY A 181 6.31 -18.75 4.68
N VAL A 182 5.15 -19.39 4.68
CA VAL A 182 3.97 -18.86 5.39
C VAL A 182 4.24 -18.85 6.88
N PHE A 183 4.17 -17.68 7.50
CA PHE A 183 4.38 -17.53 8.94
C PHE A 183 3.22 -18.14 9.72
N THR A 184 3.56 -18.92 10.74
CA THR A 184 2.63 -19.44 11.76
C THR A 184 2.84 -18.79 13.12
N LYS A 185 3.99 -18.13 13.30
CA LYS A 185 4.27 -17.25 14.42
C LYS A 185 5.09 -16.07 13.94
N CYS A 186 4.71 -14.88 14.37
CA CYS A 186 5.32 -13.64 13.95
C CYS A 186 5.55 -12.73 15.15
N SER A 187 6.71 -12.09 15.22
CA SER A 187 7.04 -11.02 16.16
C SER A 187 7.28 -9.71 15.44
N VAL A 188 6.80 -8.64 16.04
CA VAL A 188 7.03 -7.28 15.59
C VAL A 188 7.98 -6.58 16.54
N TYR A 189 8.97 -5.90 16.00
CA TYR A 189 9.93 -5.08 16.73
C TYR A 189 9.85 -3.65 16.20
N THR A 190 10.05 -2.70 17.08
CA THR A 190 10.10 -1.27 16.75
C THR A 190 11.47 -0.69 17.08
N SER A 191 11.83 0.41 16.44
CA SER A 191 13.09 1.10 16.70
C SER A 191 12.93 2.60 16.38
N LYS A 192 13.65 3.45 17.11
CA LYS A 192 13.75 4.90 16.84
C LYS A 192 14.93 5.22 15.91
N ASP A 193 15.96 4.37 15.88
CA ASP A 193 17.25 4.62 15.17
C ASP A 193 17.56 3.61 14.06
N GLY A 194 16.69 2.59 13.86
CA GLY A 194 16.88 1.52 12.88
C GLY A 194 17.93 0.46 13.26
N THR A 195 18.56 0.58 14.42
CA THR A 195 19.64 -0.32 14.89
C THR A 195 19.29 -1.03 16.20
N ASN A 196 18.75 -0.32 17.16
CA ASN A 196 18.33 -0.84 18.46
C ASN A 196 16.84 -1.21 18.40
N TRP A 197 16.54 -2.52 18.53
CA TRP A 197 15.21 -3.07 18.32
C TRP A 197 14.57 -3.55 19.61
N THR A 198 13.35 -3.11 19.87
CA THR A 198 12.54 -3.57 21.02
C THR A 198 11.35 -4.36 20.50
N LYS A 199 11.10 -5.52 21.09
CA LYS A 199 9.91 -6.31 20.74
C LYS A 199 8.65 -5.59 21.20
N ALA A 200 7.69 -5.44 20.30
CA ALA A 200 6.46 -4.67 20.51
C ALA A 200 5.18 -5.51 20.42
N GLY A 201 5.25 -6.71 19.84
CA GLY A 201 4.10 -7.60 19.75
C GLY A 201 4.46 -8.97 19.19
N THR A 202 3.57 -9.94 19.37
CA THR A 202 3.69 -11.27 18.77
C THR A 202 2.32 -11.91 18.59
N ALA A 203 2.19 -12.76 17.56
CA ALA A 203 0.98 -13.52 17.31
C ALA A 203 1.32 -14.91 16.76
N THR A 204 0.39 -15.86 16.97
CA THR A 204 0.46 -17.23 16.45
C THR A 204 -0.86 -17.57 15.80
N TRP A 205 -0.82 -18.26 14.66
CA TRP A 205 -2.01 -18.62 13.88
C TRP A 205 -1.82 -19.89 13.06
N ALA A 206 -2.92 -20.39 12.49
CA ALA A 206 -2.89 -21.53 11.59
C ALA A 206 -2.16 -21.20 10.28
N SER A 207 -1.56 -22.23 9.66
CA SER A 207 -0.98 -22.12 8.32
C SER A 207 -2.08 -22.15 7.26
N ASP A 208 -2.55 -20.97 6.88
CA ASP A 208 -3.54 -20.76 5.82
C ASP A 208 -3.21 -19.48 5.02
N ARG A 209 -4.10 -19.05 4.11
CA ARG A 209 -3.87 -17.89 3.24
C ARG A 209 -4.63 -16.63 3.67
N THR A 210 -5.33 -16.68 4.80
CA THR A 210 -6.08 -15.51 5.28
C THR A 210 -5.12 -14.45 5.82
N LYS A 211 -5.51 -13.19 5.68
CA LYS A 211 -4.81 -12.06 6.30
C LYS A 211 -4.74 -12.26 7.82
N LYS A 212 -3.63 -11.93 8.43
CA LYS A 212 -3.33 -12.10 9.86
C LYS A 212 -2.92 -10.76 10.46
N THR A 213 -3.37 -10.46 11.65
CA THR A 213 -3.02 -9.23 12.37
C THR A 213 -2.11 -9.55 13.55
N VAL A 214 -1.03 -8.78 13.70
CA VAL A 214 -0.25 -8.69 14.94
C VAL A 214 -0.56 -7.35 15.57
N ASN A 215 -1.34 -7.36 16.66
CA ASN A 215 -1.49 -6.18 17.48
C ASN A 215 -0.24 -5.98 18.33
N LEU A 216 0.19 -4.74 18.48
CA LEU A 216 1.24 -4.40 19.44
C LEU A 216 0.68 -4.50 20.86
N ASP A 217 1.53 -4.85 21.81
CA ASP A 217 1.16 -4.95 23.24
C ASP A 217 0.65 -3.61 23.78
N THR A 218 1.26 -2.53 23.30
CA THR A 218 0.81 -1.13 23.44
C THR A 218 1.16 -0.38 22.15
N PRO A 219 0.42 0.68 21.79
CA PRO A 219 0.85 1.58 20.70
C PRO A 219 2.24 2.13 20.97
N VAL A 220 3.10 2.15 19.94
CA VAL A 220 4.50 2.59 20.06
C VAL A 220 4.81 3.66 19.02
N TYR A 221 5.32 4.80 19.50
CA TYR A 221 5.83 5.84 18.61
C TYR A 221 7.18 5.41 18.02
N THR A 222 7.21 5.21 16.71
CA THR A 222 8.36 4.58 16.04
C THR A 222 8.54 5.08 14.61
N LYS A 223 9.78 5.13 14.13
CA LYS A 223 10.11 5.37 12.73
C LYS A 223 10.45 4.08 11.98
N TYR A 224 10.84 3.05 12.69
CA TYR A 224 11.29 1.79 12.09
C TYR A 224 10.54 0.60 12.70
N VAL A 225 10.14 -0.32 11.84
CA VAL A 225 9.47 -1.56 12.25
C VAL A 225 10.15 -2.76 11.58
N LYS A 226 10.29 -3.85 12.33
CA LYS A 226 10.83 -5.12 11.81
C LYS A 226 9.85 -6.25 12.11
N VAL A 227 9.49 -6.97 11.06
CA VAL A 227 8.61 -8.13 11.09
C VAL A 227 9.45 -9.39 10.98
N VAL A 228 9.32 -10.29 11.93
CA VAL A 228 10.11 -11.53 12.05
C VAL A 228 9.17 -12.73 12.03
N GLY A 229 9.36 -13.63 11.09
CA GLY A 229 8.69 -14.94 11.07
C GLY A 229 9.41 -15.90 12.03
N ASP A 230 8.97 -15.98 13.27
CA ASP A 230 9.57 -16.88 14.27
C ASP A 230 9.41 -18.35 13.89
N GLU A 231 8.20 -18.70 13.37
CA GLU A 231 7.88 -20.02 12.81
C GLU A 231 7.23 -19.87 11.44
N ALA A 232 7.63 -20.71 10.49
CA ALA A 232 7.12 -20.65 9.14
C ALA A 232 7.23 -21.99 8.39
N GLY A 233 6.42 -22.14 7.37
CA GLY A 233 6.42 -23.34 6.51
C GLY A 233 7.79 -23.60 5.88
N ALA A 234 8.28 -24.83 6.02
CA ALA A 234 9.58 -25.30 5.50
C ALA A 234 10.78 -24.43 5.90
N ASN A 235 10.69 -23.66 6.98
CA ASN A 235 11.72 -22.75 7.49
C ASN A 235 12.12 -21.61 6.54
N PHE A 236 11.31 -21.31 5.53
CA PHE A 236 11.45 -20.12 4.69
C PHE A 236 10.67 -18.93 5.27
N GLY A 237 10.87 -17.74 4.73
CA GLY A 237 10.02 -16.58 4.95
C GLY A 237 9.37 -16.16 3.64
N SER A 238 8.07 -15.85 3.67
CA SER A 238 7.39 -15.22 2.55
C SER A 238 6.26 -14.30 3.03
N ALA A 239 6.01 -13.25 2.27
CA ALA A 239 4.88 -12.36 2.47
C ALA A 239 4.38 -11.87 1.10
N ALA A 240 3.08 -11.92 0.88
CA ALA A 240 2.46 -11.26 -0.26
C ALA A 240 2.28 -9.77 0.05
N MET A 241 1.88 -9.43 1.28
CA MET A 241 1.75 -8.06 1.71
C MET A 241 1.99 -7.91 3.21
N ILE A 242 2.60 -6.80 3.58
CA ILE A 242 2.69 -6.30 4.95
C ILE A 242 2.08 -4.90 4.96
N GLU A 243 1.10 -4.70 5.81
CA GLU A 243 0.38 -3.44 5.96
C GLU A 243 0.54 -2.93 7.39
N PHE A 244 0.56 -1.63 7.56
CA PHE A 244 0.84 -0.99 8.83
C PHE A 244 -0.31 -0.08 9.23
N TYR A 245 -0.61 -0.05 10.53
CA TYR A 245 -1.71 0.75 11.06
C TYR A 245 -1.25 1.58 12.24
N GLU A 246 -1.62 2.85 12.21
CA GLU A 246 -1.32 3.81 13.25
C GLU A 246 -2.59 4.25 13.99
N ARG A 247 -2.42 4.76 15.19
CA ARG A 247 -3.43 5.56 15.84
C ARG A 247 -3.29 7.00 15.35
N LEU A 248 -4.36 7.53 14.78
CA LEU A 248 -4.47 8.95 14.51
C LEU A 248 -4.83 9.64 15.82
N ASN A 249 -3.84 10.17 16.49
CA ASN A 249 -4.13 10.98 17.66
C ASN A 249 -4.46 12.40 17.20
N SER A 250 -5.70 12.81 17.42
CA SER A 250 -6.02 14.24 17.52
C SER A 250 -5.21 14.91 18.64
N ASP A 251 -4.74 14.12 19.61
CA ASP A 251 -4.01 14.59 20.79
C ASP A 251 -2.49 14.68 20.58
N ASN A 252 -1.92 14.08 19.53
CA ASN A 252 -0.46 14.04 19.33
C ASN A 252 0.17 15.41 19.05
N TYR A 253 -0.65 16.40 18.76
CA TYR A 253 -0.19 17.77 18.49
C TYR A 253 -0.84 18.78 19.41
N ASP A 254 -1.74 18.34 20.28
CA ASP A 254 -2.33 19.13 21.35
C ASP A 254 -1.35 19.17 22.53
N ILE A 255 -0.40 20.09 22.45
CA ILE A 255 0.68 20.24 23.45
C ILE A 255 0.14 20.87 24.72
N ASN A 256 -0.86 21.74 24.59
CA ASN A 256 -1.48 22.46 25.69
C ASN A 256 -2.65 21.69 26.33
N LYS A 257 -3.09 20.56 25.75
CA LYS A 257 -4.19 19.70 26.18
C LYS A 257 -5.54 20.43 26.25
N ASP A 258 -5.79 21.35 25.32
CA ASP A 258 -7.09 22.04 25.23
C ASP A 258 -8.09 21.33 24.29
N ASN A 259 -7.75 20.14 23.79
CA ASN A 259 -8.46 19.32 22.81
C ASN A 259 -8.56 19.96 21.41
N SER A 260 -7.65 20.86 21.09
CA SER A 260 -7.53 21.48 19.77
C SER A 260 -6.07 21.53 19.36
N VAL A 261 -5.76 21.16 18.12
CA VAL A 261 -4.43 21.33 17.54
C VAL A 261 -4.44 22.62 16.74
N ASP A 262 -3.83 23.68 17.30
CA ASP A 262 -3.83 25.00 16.68
C ASP A 262 -2.51 25.79 16.92
N ASN A 263 -2.49 27.04 16.51
CA ASN A 263 -1.32 27.89 16.68
C ASN A 263 -0.89 28.12 18.15
N LYS A 264 -1.74 27.79 19.12
CA LYS A 264 -1.37 27.88 20.55
C LYS A 264 -0.39 26.77 20.92
N ASP A 265 -0.52 25.58 20.34
CA ASP A 265 0.40 24.46 20.53
C ASP A 265 1.77 24.80 19.95
N VAL A 266 1.81 25.34 18.73
CA VAL A 266 3.04 25.84 18.10
C VAL A 266 3.71 26.91 18.97
N ALA A 267 2.91 27.84 19.49
CA ALA A 267 3.43 28.92 20.33
C ALA A 267 3.96 28.42 21.69
N LEU A 268 3.31 27.38 22.26
CA LEU A 268 3.74 26.76 23.50
C LEU A 268 5.05 25.98 23.30
N LEU A 269 5.13 25.17 22.23
CA LEU A 269 6.34 24.46 21.87
C LEU A 269 7.52 25.41 21.63
N LEU A 270 7.29 26.48 20.86
CA LEU A 270 8.31 27.49 20.60
C LEU A 270 8.82 28.15 21.89
N LYS A 271 7.93 28.47 22.83
CA LYS A 271 8.33 29.02 24.15
C LYS A 271 9.22 28.04 24.92
N TYR A 272 8.85 26.73 24.90
CA TYR A 272 9.65 25.70 25.57
C TYR A 272 11.06 25.61 24.96
N VAL A 273 11.16 25.51 23.64
CA VAL A 273 12.43 25.38 22.91
C VAL A 273 13.31 26.64 23.11
N MET A 274 12.68 27.79 23.26
CA MET A 274 13.40 29.07 23.59
C MET A 274 13.80 29.20 25.07
N GLY A 275 13.51 28.21 25.91
CA GLY A 275 13.84 28.24 27.33
C GLY A 275 13.00 29.22 28.16
N VAL A 276 11.85 29.63 27.66
CA VAL A 276 10.90 30.45 28.41
C VAL A 276 10.25 29.61 29.49
N ASN A 277 10.23 30.12 30.73
CA ASN A 277 9.60 29.40 31.84
C ASN A 277 8.10 29.30 31.60
N LEU A 278 7.58 28.06 31.47
CA LEU A 278 6.16 27.78 31.19
C LEU A 278 5.39 27.69 32.50
N SER A 279 4.23 28.35 32.54
CA SER A 279 3.30 28.28 33.68
C SER A 279 2.37 27.07 33.62
N SER A 280 2.41 26.30 32.52
CA SER A 280 1.57 25.10 32.28
C SER A 280 2.46 23.91 31.90
N ASP A 281 2.02 22.72 32.27
CA ASP A 281 2.65 21.47 31.84
C ASP A 281 2.44 21.31 30.33
N ILE A 282 3.51 20.96 29.62
CA ILE A 282 3.45 20.54 28.22
C ILE A 282 3.43 19.02 28.14
N SER A 283 2.75 18.50 27.14
CA SER A 283 2.80 17.06 26.83
C SER A 283 4.09 16.77 26.07
N PHE A 284 5.13 16.28 26.77
CA PHE A 284 6.39 15.91 26.14
C PHE A 284 6.22 14.83 25.08
N GLU A 285 5.27 13.90 25.27
CA GLU A 285 4.94 12.86 24.30
C GLU A 285 4.37 13.44 22.99
N ASN A 286 3.68 14.59 23.09
CA ASN A 286 3.06 15.29 21.97
C ASN A 286 3.99 16.34 21.34
N ALA A 287 5.16 16.60 21.90
CA ALA A 287 6.05 17.67 21.51
C ALA A 287 7.26 17.23 20.68
N ASP A 288 7.65 15.97 20.73
CA ASP A 288 8.71 15.35 19.91
C ASP A 288 8.14 14.95 18.55
N PHE A 289 8.03 15.89 17.62
CA PHE A 289 7.37 15.71 16.32
C PHE A 289 8.19 14.92 15.31
N ASN A 290 9.51 14.97 15.43
CA ASN A 290 10.40 14.24 14.55
C ASN A 290 10.77 12.85 15.11
N GLY A 291 10.43 12.56 16.37
CA GLY A 291 10.66 11.29 17.06
C GLY A 291 12.13 11.01 17.35
N ASP A 292 12.98 12.04 17.45
CA ASP A 292 14.40 11.87 17.71
C ASP A 292 14.73 11.78 19.22
N GLY A 293 13.73 11.95 20.08
CA GLY A 293 13.84 11.91 21.54
C GLY A 293 14.27 13.22 22.18
N ASN A 294 14.43 14.29 21.39
CA ASN A 294 14.68 15.63 21.86
C ASN A 294 13.48 16.51 21.51
N ILE A 295 13.27 17.57 22.25
CA ILE A 295 12.30 18.62 21.90
C ILE A 295 13.09 19.87 21.56
N ASP A 296 13.17 20.18 20.28
CA ASP A 296 13.97 21.31 19.78
C ASP A 296 13.30 22.06 18.61
N MET A 297 14.05 22.90 17.91
CA MET A 297 13.51 23.71 16.81
C MET A 297 13.06 22.88 15.63
N LEU A 298 13.55 21.64 15.46
CA LEU A 298 13.11 20.76 14.37
C LEU A 298 11.66 20.34 14.59
N ASP A 299 11.22 20.13 15.84
CA ASP A 299 9.83 19.83 16.16
C ASP A 299 8.91 21.00 15.82
N VAL A 300 9.32 22.22 16.15
CA VAL A 300 8.57 23.44 15.80
C VAL A 300 8.39 23.59 14.30
N ILE A 301 9.40 23.24 13.52
CA ILE A 301 9.33 23.31 12.04
C ILE A 301 8.43 22.20 11.48
N THR A 302 8.44 21.03 12.09
CA THR A 302 7.66 19.89 11.66
C THR A 302 6.16 20.06 11.94
N LEU A 303 5.81 20.78 13.02
CA LEU A 303 4.41 21.11 13.36
C LEU A 303 3.77 22.14 12.41
N LYS A 304 4.53 22.86 11.63
CA LYS A 304 4.07 23.95 10.76
C LYS A 304 3.66 23.43 9.37
#